data_cf730395fa391b76ac51563b61f643a7
#
_entry.id   cf730395fa391b76ac51563b61f643a7
#
_cell.length_a   1.000
_cell.length_b   1.000
_cell.length_c   1.000
_cell.angle_alpha   90.00
_cell.angle_beta   90.00
_cell.angle_gamma   90.00
#
_symmetry.space_group_name_H-M   'P 1'
#
loop_
_entity.id
_entity.type
_entity.pdbx_description
1 polymer ?
#
loop_
_entity_poly.entity_id
_entity_poly.type
_entity_poly.pdbx_seq_one_letter_code
_entity_poly.pdbx_strand_id
1 'polypeptide(L)'
;MTAKNLEEKLKAAGNTVDMLRNSKIGAYVYPVVPTEFHNWRDEQRAWRETAVLFDQTHHMVDLFLKGPDAIKVCSDTAINTFKNFPVNRAKQYVPVSHDGYVIGDGILFNLEENHLVFVGRAPSANWLQFQAETGGYDVEVTYDDRSPSMPMGRAVTRKFYRFQIQGPNAQKIIEKLNGGPFEDIKFFHMGYINIGGKKVRALRHGMAGAPGLEIWGPYEEYLDIRAKILEEGAEFGIVPVGCRAYATNTLESGWIPSPLPAVYTGEEMKKYREWLPANSYEAMGSIGGSYVSDNIEDYYVSPYDIGYGPFVKFDHDFIGADALKKMEGEQTRRKVTLAWNDDDVRKIMGSVVGEGTPYKYFEQPLANYASSNYDSVLANGKNAGFSMFTGISYNERKALSLATVDNDVEVGNEVTVVWGEPDGGTEKTTVEKHQQMEVRAIVSPVPYSEVARKEYASGWRTGK
;
A
#
# COMPACT_ATOMS: atom_id res chain seq x y z
N MET A 1 -13.85 -26.63 -18.26
CA MET A 1 -14.00 -26.72 -16.79
C MET A 1 -13.56 -25.40 -16.20
N THR A 2 -14.27 -24.89 -15.22
CA THR A 2 -13.88 -23.65 -14.53
C THR A 2 -12.70 -23.98 -13.60
N ALA A 3 -11.60 -23.21 -13.68
CA ALA A 3 -10.45 -23.40 -12.81
C ALA A 3 -10.85 -23.30 -11.33
N LYS A 4 -10.30 -24.16 -10.48
CA LYS A 4 -10.61 -24.22 -9.04
C LYS A 4 -9.67 -23.34 -8.22
N ASN A 5 -8.43 -23.21 -8.70
CA ASN A 5 -7.36 -22.50 -8.01
C ASN A 5 -6.50 -21.68 -8.98
N LEU A 6 -5.54 -20.93 -8.45
CA LEU A 6 -4.65 -20.11 -9.26
C LEU A 6 -3.81 -20.93 -10.23
N GLU A 7 -3.26 -22.09 -9.80
CA GLU A 7 -2.43 -22.94 -10.64
C GLU A 7 -3.17 -23.44 -11.89
N GLU A 8 -4.41 -23.91 -11.72
CA GLU A 8 -5.27 -24.32 -12.85
C GLU A 8 -5.60 -23.15 -13.77
N LYS A 9 -5.79 -21.94 -13.20
CA LYS A 9 -6.10 -20.73 -13.97
C LYS A 9 -4.91 -20.31 -14.83
N LEU A 10 -3.69 -20.35 -14.29
CA LEU A 10 -2.45 -20.05 -15.02
C LEU A 10 -2.22 -21.03 -16.16
N LYS A 11 -2.40 -22.33 -15.90
CA LYS A 11 -2.30 -23.38 -16.95
C LYS A 11 -3.31 -23.17 -18.06
N ALA A 12 -4.54 -22.79 -17.73
CA ALA A 12 -5.59 -22.52 -18.71
C ALA A 12 -5.32 -21.27 -19.54
N ALA A 13 -4.68 -20.26 -18.96
CA ALA A 13 -4.36 -19.01 -19.65
C ALA A 13 -3.17 -19.13 -20.61
N GLY A 14 -2.25 -20.04 -20.34
CA GLY A 14 -1.02 -20.25 -21.13
C GLY A 14 0.05 -19.19 -20.85
N ASN A 15 -0.25 -17.90 -20.96
CA ASN A 15 0.62 -16.81 -20.58
C ASN A 15 0.02 -16.01 -19.43
N THR A 16 0.79 -15.84 -18.35
CA THR A 16 0.36 -15.14 -17.13
C THR A 16 0.22 -13.64 -17.35
N VAL A 17 1.11 -13.03 -18.12
CA VAL A 17 1.04 -11.59 -18.42
C VAL A 17 -0.23 -11.27 -19.20
N ASP A 18 -0.53 -12.05 -20.24
CA ASP A 18 -1.75 -11.88 -21.02
C ASP A 18 -3.00 -12.00 -20.15
N MET A 19 -3.03 -13.00 -19.26
CA MET A 19 -4.14 -13.17 -18.31
C MET A 19 -4.36 -11.93 -17.46
N LEU A 20 -3.29 -11.35 -16.91
CA LEU A 20 -3.38 -10.20 -16.01
C LEU A 20 -3.61 -8.88 -16.77
N ARG A 21 -3.02 -8.69 -17.94
CA ARG A 21 -3.24 -7.49 -18.77
C ARG A 21 -4.64 -7.44 -19.36
N ASN A 22 -5.18 -8.58 -19.79
CA ASN A 22 -6.55 -8.69 -20.32
C ASN A 22 -7.62 -8.83 -19.23
N SER A 23 -7.22 -8.80 -17.95
CA SER A 23 -8.16 -8.76 -16.83
C SER A 23 -8.98 -7.47 -16.85
N LYS A 24 -10.31 -7.60 -16.71
CA LYS A 24 -11.24 -6.46 -16.62
C LYS A 24 -11.24 -5.79 -15.25
N ILE A 25 -10.51 -6.36 -14.29
CA ILE A 25 -10.43 -5.83 -12.92
C ILE A 25 -9.63 -4.53 -12.94
N GLY A 26 -10.25 -3.46 -12.46
CA GLY A 26 -9.61 -2.17 -12.24
C GLY A 26 -8.88 -2.06 -10.90
N ALA A 27 -8.45 -0.85 -10.56
CA ALA A 27 -7.92 -0.54 -9.25
C ALA A 27 -8.97 -0.81 -8.15
N TYR A 28 -8.49 -1.18 -6.97
CA TYR A 28 -9.36 -1.33 -5.80
C TYR A 28 -9.92 0.02 -5.37
N VAL A 29 -11.24 0.15 -5.39
CA VAL A 29 -11.94 1.33 -4.91
C VAL A 29 -12.34 1.13 -3.47
N TYR A 30 -11.89 2.02 -2.60
CA TYR A 30 -12.07 1.97 -1.16
C TYR A 30 -13.56 1.82 -0.79
N PRO A 31 -13.96 0.75 -0.08
CA PRO A 31 -15.36 0.48 0.21
C PRO A 31 -15.87 1.26 1.42
N VAL A 32 -17.19 1.42 1.52
CA VAL A 32 -17.93 1.95 2.67
C VAL A 32 -17.74 3.44 2.92
N VAL A 33 -16.51 3.95 2.83
CA VAL A 33 -16.22 5.38 3.00
C VAL A 33 -16.76 6.15 1.80
N PRO A 34 -17.45 7.30 1.98
CA PRO A 34 -17.82 8.18 0.88
C PRO A 34 -16.64 8.55 -0.01
N THR A 35 -16.93 8.85 -1.25
CA THR A 35 -15.90 9.28 -2.21
C THR A 35 -15.17 10.53 -1.71
N GLU A 36 -15.94 11.50 -1.21
CA GLU A 36 -15.47 12.75 -0.63
C GLU A 36 -16.46 13.17 0.47
N PHE A 37 -15.96 13.76 1.55
CA PHE A 37 -16.76 14.48 2.55
C PHE A 37 -16.76 15.98 2.25
N HIS A 38 -15.63 16.46 1.74
CA HIS A 38 -15.40 17.77 1.16
C HIS A 38 -14.88 17.56 -0.27
N ASN A 39 -14.21 18.52 -0.87
CA ASN A 39 -13.45 18.21 -2.07
C ASN A 39 -12.09 17.59 -1.69
N TRP A 40 -11.58 16.66 -2.49
CA TRP A 40 -10.35 15.94 -2.20
C TRP A 40 -9.12 16.83 -1.95
N ARG A 41 -9.12 18.07 -2.49
CA ARG A 41 -8.04 19.03 -2.31
C ARG A 41 -8.01 19.58 -0.89
N ASP A 42 -9.18 19.90 -0.34
CA ASP A 42 -9.29 20.37 1.05
C ASP A 42 -9.00 19.23 2.03
N GLU A 43 -9.40 18.01 1.70
CA GLU A 43 -9.06 16.83 2.49
C GLU A 43 -7.55 16.56 2.51
N GLN A 44 -6.85 16.72 1.38
CA GLN A 44 -5.39 16.65 1.33
C GLN A 44 -4.73 17.77 2.13
N ARG A 45 -5.21 19.01 2.02
CA ARG A 45 -4.67 20.13 2.80
C ARG A 45 -4.82 19.92 4.31
N ALA A 46 -5.93 19.33 4.74
CA ALA A 46 -6.22 19.17 6.16
C ALA A 46 -5.17 18.31 6.89
N TRP A 47 -4.62 17.25 6.28
CA TRP A 47 -3.57 16.48 6.97
C TRP A 47 -2.23 17.23 7.06
N ARG A 48 -2.03 18.28 6.28
CA ARG A 48 -0.86 19.16 6.33
C ARG A 48 -1.05 20.37 7.24
N GLU A 49 -2.26 20.92 7.29
CA GLU A 49 -2.53 22.22 7.93
C GLU A 49 -3.26 22.11 9.28
N THR A 50 -4.13 21.13 9.45
CA THR A 50 -4.97 20.96 10.65
C THR A 50 -4.94 19.54 11.19
N ALA A 51 -5.96 18.74 10.90
CA ALA A 51 -6.01 17.32 11.21
C ALA A 51 -7.03 16.59 10.34
N VAL A 52 -6.86 15.30 10.19
CA VAL A 52 -7.78 14.42 9.48
C VAL A 52 -8.15 13.19 10.30
N LEU A 53 -9.31 12.63 9.97
CA LEU A 53 -9.73 11.31 10.37
C LEU A 53 -9.74 10.39 9.14
N PHE A 54 -8.80 9.43 9.08
CA PHE A 54 -8.85 8.34 8.13
C PHE A 54 -9.65 7.17 8.70
N ASP A 55 -10.60 6.69 7.92
CA ASP A 55 -11.32 5.46 8.23
C ASP A 55 -10.68 4.28 7.50
N GLN A 56 -10.02 3.42 8.24
CA GLN A 56 -9.26 2.27 7.74
C GLN A 56 -9.98 0.93 7.97
N THR A 57 -11.22 0.98 8.46
CA THR A 57 -11.95 -0.19 8.94
C THR A 57 -12.13 -1.28 7.89
N HIS A 58 -12.34 -0.91 6.62
CA HIS A 58 -12.86 -1.84 5.61
C HIS A 58 -11.92 -2.18 4.45
N HIS A 59 -10.71 -1.61 4.38
CA HIS A 59 -9.86 -1.75 3.18
C HIS A 59 -8.67 -2.70 3.31
N MET A 60 -8.34 -3.12 4.53
CA MET A 60 -7.27 -4.09 4.81
C MET A 60 -7.84 -5.36 5.44
N VAL A 61 -7.11 -6.44 5.28
CA VAL A 61 -7.36 -7.71 5.97
C VAL A 61 -6.74 -7.63 7.35
N ASP A 62 -7.46 -8.13 8.37
CA ASP A 62 -6.91 -8.44 9.68
C ASP A 62 -6.77 -9.98 9.79
N LEU A 63 -5.54 -10.48 9.87
CA LEU A 63 -5.25 -11.90 10.08
C LEU A 63 -4.77 -12.12 11.50
N PHE A 64 -5.58 -12.79 12.30
CA PHE A 64 -5.26 -13.11 13.69
C PHE A 64 -4.52 -14.43 13.76
N LEU A 65 -3.42 -14.45 14.51
CA LEU A 65 -2.58 -15.60 14.77
C LEU A 65 -2.52 -15.82 16.28
N LYS A 66 -2.99 -16.98 16.76
CA LYS A 66 -3.01 -17.29 18.18
C LYS A 66 -2.39 -18.67 18.42
N GLY A 67 -1.33 -18.72 19.19
CA GLY A 67 -0.63 -19.95 19.51
C GLY A 67 0.87 -19.72 19.77
N PRO A 68 1.56 -20.72 20.33
CA PRO A 68 2.97 -20.58 20.72
C PRO A 68 3.91 -20.30 19.54
N ASP A 69 3.55 -20.74 18.32
CA ASP A 69 4.34 -20.52 17.11
C ASP A 69 3.95 -19.27 16.32
N ALA A 70 3.08 -18.39 16.85
CA ALA A 70 2.62 -17.19 16.13
C ALA A 70 3.77 -16.24 15.70
N ILE A 71 4.76 -16.01 16.56
CA ILE A 71 5.96 -15.23 16.20
C ILE A 71 6.87 -16.01 15.26
N LYS A 72 6.98 -17.33 15.47
CA LYS A 72 7.85 -18.18 14.67
C LYS A 72 7.44 -18.21 13.19
N VAL A 73 6.15 -18.44 12.89
CA VAL A 73 5.67 -18.44 11.50
C VAL A 73 5.91 -17.08 10.82
N CYS A 74 5.74 -15.97 11.53
CA CYS A 74 6.06 -14.66 10.99
C CYS A 74 7.56 -14.48 10.72
N SER A 75 8.42 -14.98 11.61
CA SER A 75 9.87 -14.91 11.46
C SER A 75 10.37 -15.77 10.29
N ASP A 76 9.85 -17.00 10.14
CA ASP A 76 10.27 -17.91 9.08
C ASP A 76 9.81 -17.47 7.68
N THR A 77 8.91 -16.48 7.59
CA THR A 77 8.27 -16.07 6.33
C THR A 77 8.49 -14.60 5.94
N ALA A 78 9.25 -13.83 6.72
CA ALA A 78 9.49 -12.43 6.44
C ALA A 78 10.97 -12.05 6.52
N ILE A 79 11.35 -11.02 5.74
CA ILE A 79 12.73 -10.54 5.64
C ILE A 79 13.24 -9.85 6.91
N ASN A 80 12.32 -9.40 7.77
CA ASN A 80 12.66 -8.62 8.96
C ASN A 80 12.66 -9.47 10.22
N THR A 81 13.58 -9.15 11.13
CA THR A 81 13.76 -9.86 12.40
C THR A 81 12.63 -9.57 13.40
N PHE A 82 12.19 -10.63 14.10
CA PHE A 82 11.26 -10.55 15.24
C PHE A 82 11.92 -10.82 16.59
N LYS A 83 13.27 -10.82 16.68
CA LYS A 83 14.02 -11.05 17.92
C LYS A 83 13.65 -10.14 19.09
N ASN A 84 13.25 -8.90 18.81
CA ASN A 84 12.77 -7.96 19.81
C ASN A 84 11.38 -7.49 19.44
N PHE A 85 10.39 -8.34 19.74
CA PHE A 85 8.98 -8.09 19.41
C PHE A 85 8.09 -8.39 20.62
N PRO A 86 8.24 -7.62 21.73
CA PRO A 86 7.41 -7.80 22.92
C PRO A 86 5.96 -7.39 22.67
N VAL A 87 5.08 -7.76 23.59
CA VAL A 87 3.69 -7.29 23.64
C VAL A 87 3.65 -5.75 23.58
N ASN A 88 2.64 -5.20 22.93
CA ASN A 88 2.47 -3.77 22.65
C ASN A 88 3.52 -3.17 21.70
N ARG A 89 4.13 -3.98 20.85
CA ARG A 89 4.97 -3.50 19.76
C ARG A 89 4.36 -3.88 18.41
N ALA A 90 4.52 -2.99 17.43
CA ALA A 90 4.25 -3.27 16.02
C ALA A 90 5.57 -3.42 15.25
N LYS A 91 5.56 -4.19 14.18
CA LYS A 91 6.66 -4.32 13.22
C LYS A 91 6.11 -4.46 11.80
N GLN A 92 6.89 -4.00 10.83
CA GLN A 92 6.64 -4.33 9.44
C GLN A 92 6.72 -5.86 9.27
N TYR A 93 5.93 -6.39 8.35
CA TYR A 93 5.98 -7.76 7.87
C TYR A 93 6.06 -7.72 6.35
N VAL A 94 7.16 -8.19 5.79
CA VAL A 94 7.43 -8.17 4.34
C VAL A 94 7.83 -9.57 3.89
N PRO A 95 6.87 -10.37 3.40
CA PRO A 95 7.18 -11.69 2.85
C PRO A 95 7.70 -11.58 1.42
N VAL A 96 8.59 -12.51 1.07
CA VAL A 96 9.12 -12.68 -0.28
C VAL A 96 8.90 -14.11 -0.77
N SER A 97 8.93 -14.31 -2.09
CA SER A 97 8.97 -15.63 -2.70
C SER A 97 10.29 -16.33 -2.42
N HIS A 98 10.38 -17.62 -2.77
CA HIS A 98 11.64 -18.36 -2.68
C HIS A 98 12.78 -17.73 -3.51
N ASP A 99 12.43 -17.00 -4.58
CA ASP A 99 13.38 -16.28 -5.43
C ASP A 99 13.69 -14.85 -4.92
N GLY A 100 13.22 -14.46 -3.72
CA GLY A 100 13.55 -13.20 -3.08
C GLY A 100 12.71 -12.00 -3.54
N TYR A 101 11.67 -12.18 -4.33
CA TYR A 101 10.81 -11.11 -4.80
C TYR A 101 9.61 -10.90 -3.87
N VAL A 102 9.16 -9.64 -3.76
CA VAL A 102 8.12 -9.23 -2.81
C VAL A 102 6.77 -9.88 -3.15
N ILE A 103 6.14 -10.49 -2.15
CA ILE A 103 4.74 -10.93 -2.20
C ILE A 103 3.81 -9.78 -1.80
N GLY A 104 4.22 -8.99 -0.84
CA GLY A 104 3.50 -7.82 -0.35
C GLY A 104 4.09 -7.33 0.97
N ASP A 105 3.31 -6.54 1.70
CA ASP A 105 3.69 -6.05 3.01
C ASP A 105 2.47 -5.79 3.91
N GLY A 106 2.74 -5.48 5.16
CA GLY A 106 1.76 -5.07 6.16
C GLY A 106 2.41 -4.86 7.51
N ILE A 107 1.61 -4.66 8.52
CA ILE A 107 2.05 -4.43 9.89
C ILE A 107 1.59 -5.57 10.79
N LEU A 108 2.51 -6.15 11.55
CA LEU A 108 2.22 -7.07 12.64
C LEU A 108 2.13 -6.32 13.96
N PHE A 109 1.09 -6.59 14.70
CA PHE A 109 0.83 -6.07 16.04
C PHE A 109 0.91 -7.22 17.04
N ASN A 110 1.81 -7.15 17.99
CA ASN A 110 1.85 -8.09 19.10
C ASN A 110 0.89 -7.62 20.20
N LEU A 111 -0.33 -8.15 20.19
CA LEU A 111 -1.40 -7.70 21.06
C LEU A 111 -1.28 -8.23 22.48
N GLU A 112 -0.94 -9.50 22.61
CA GLU A 112 -0.84 -10.26 23.86
C GLU A 112 0.18 -11.38 23.68
N GLU A 113 0.55 -12.07 24.74
CA GLU A 113 1.39 -13.25 24.63
C GLU A 113 0.75 -14.28 23.69
N ASN A 114 1.51 -14.72 22.68
CA ASN A 114 1.07 -15.66 21.66
C ASN A 114 -0.18 -15.23 20.85
N HIS A 115 -0.45 -13.92 20.77
CA HIS A 115 -1.57 -13.39 20.02
C HIS A 115 -1.14 -12.18 19.19
N LEU A 116 -1.00 -12.40 17.89
CA LEU A 116 -0.65 -11.39 16.90
C LEU A 116 -1.86 -11.07 16.02
N VAL A 117 -1.85 -9.87 15.45
CA VAL A 117 -2.66 -9.54 14.27
C VAL A 117 -1.78 -8.95 13.18
N PHE A 118 -1.91 -9.49 11.98
CA PHE A 118 -1.39 -8.88 10.77
C PHE A 118 -2.47 -7.99 10.16
N VAL A 119 -2.11 -6.77 9.78
CA VAL A 119 -2.97 -5.82 9.09
C VAL A 119 -2.30 -5.41 7.79
N GLY A 120 -2.94 -5.69 6.66
CA GLY A 120 -2.35 -5.40 5.38
C GLY A 120 -3.19 -5.84 4.19
N ARG A 121 -2.55 -5.96 3.04
CA ARG A 121 -3.21 -6.42 1.82
C ARG A 121 -3.31 -7.94 1.78
N ALA A 122 -4.29 -8.42 1.01
CA ALA A 122 -4.59 -9.84 0.88
C ALA A 122 -3.38 -10.72 0.51
N PRO A 123 -2.47 -10.37 -0.43
CA PRO A 123 -1.36 -11.26 -0.77
C PRO A 123 -0.48 -11.65 0.40
N SER A 124 -0.10 -10.70 1.26
CA SER A 124 0.69 -11.00 2.46
C SER A 124 -0.09 -11.78 3.50
N ALA A 125 -1.39 -11.48 3.66
CA ALA A 125 -2.27 -12.22 4.57
C ALA A 125 -2.48 -13.65 4.11
N ASN A 126 -2.74 -13.87 2.81
CA ASN A 126 -2.93 -15.19 2.21
C ASN A 126 -1.66 -16.03 2.32
N TRP A 127 -0.49 -15.42 2.07
CA TRP A 127 0.79 -16.12 2.23
C TRP A 127 1.03 -16.54 3.67
N LEU A 128 0.82 -15.64 4.62
CA LEU A 128 1.00 -15.94 6.05
C LEU A 128 0.01 -17.00 6.54
N GLN A 129 -1.25 -16.94 6.10
CA GLN A 129 -2.25 -17.95 6.40
C GLN A 129 -1.85 -19.31 5.83
N PHE A 130 -1.46 -19.38 4.56
CA PHE A 130 -0.99 -20.62 3.92
C PHE A 130 0.15 -21.25 4.71
N GLN A 131 1.16 -20.47 5.08
CA GLN A 131 2.30 -20.98 5.83
C GLN A 131 1.89 -21.46 7.24
N ALA A 132 1.03 -20.70 7.92
CA ALA A 132 0.54 -21.10 9.23
C ALA A 132 -0.27 -22.41 9.19
N GLU A 133 -1.11 -22.59 8.17
CA GLU A 133 -1.96 -23.79 8.03
C GLU A 133 -1.21 -25.02 7.54
N THR A 134 -0.15 -24.86 6.73
CA THR A 134 0.52 -25.97 6.04
C THR A 134 1.94 -26.24 6.53
N GLY A 135 2.55 -25.31 7.24
CA GLY A 135 3.96 -25.39 7.70
C GLY A 135 4.16 -26.18 9.00
N GLY A 136 3.10 -26.73 9.60
CA GLY A 136 3.21 -27.52 10.82
C GLY A 136 3.40 -26.70 12.11
N TYR A 137 2.98 -25.45 12.12
CA TYR A 137 3.02 -24.54 13.27
C TYR A 137 1.83 -24.78 14.22
N ASP A 138 2.08 -24.68 15.52
CA ASP A 138 1.03 -24.67 16.54
C ASP A 138 0.44 -23.26 16.67
N VAL A 139 -0.43 -22.92 15.71
CA VAL A 139 -1.08 -21.60 15.61
C VAL A 139 -2.48 -21.73 15.02
N GLU A 140 -3.45 -21.13 15.70
CA GLU A 140 -4.80 -20.94 15.19
C GLU A 140 -4.86 -19.65 14.37
N VAL A 141 -5.48 -19.72 13.18
CA VAL A 141 -5.63 -18.59 12.26
C VAL A 141 -7.09 -18.18 12.15
N THR A 142 -7.36 -16.89 12.27
CA THR A 142 -8.67 -16.31 11.94
C THR A 142 -8.49 -15.19 10.92
N TYR A 143 -9.12 -15.35 9.77
CA TYR A 143 -9.10 -14.35 8.67
C TYR A 143 -10.33 -13.46 8.78
N ASP A 144 -10.13 -12.16 8.99
CA ASP A 144 -11.17 -11.12 8.98
C ASP A 144 -10.99 -10.28 7.71
N ASP A 145 -11.77 -10.62 6.67
CA ASP A 145 -11.59 -10.06 5.34
C ASP A 145 -12.05 -8.62 5.25
N ARG A 146 -11.42 -7.90 4.34
CA ARG A 146 -11.81 -6.54 3.94
C ARG A 146 -13.16 -6.56 3.20
N SER A 147 -13.82 -5.40 3.14
CA SER A 147 -14.98 -5.25 2.29
C SER A 147 -14.61 -5.27 0.81
N PRO A 148 -15.39 -5.93 -0.06
CA PRO A 148 -15.15 -5.93 -1.49
C PRO A 148 -15.17 -4.51 -2.10
N SER A 149 -14.46 -4.32 -3.21
CA SER A 149 -14.37 -3.04 -3.91
C SER A 149 -15.72 -2.50 -4.36
N MET A 150 -15.93 -1.17 -4.27
CA MET A 150 -17.06 -0.49 -4.91
C MET A 150 -17.00 -0.64 -6.44
N PRO A 151 -18.12 -0.50 -7.16
CA PRO A 151 -19.49 -0.20 -6.67
C PRO A 151 -20.28 -1.45 -6.25
N MET A 152 -19.78 -2.64 -6.55
CA MET A 152 -20.52 -3.89 -6.32
C MET A 152 -20.37 -4.40 -4.88
N GLY A 153 -19.24 -4.06 -4.22
CA GLY A 153 -18.95 -4.51 -2.88
C GLY A 153 -19.82 -3.83 -1.82
N ARG A 154 -20.13 -4.59 -0.78
CA ARG A 154 -20.89 -4.12 0.38
C ARG A 154 -20.04 -4.22 1.63
N ALA A 155 -20.37 -3.42 2.64
CA ALA A 155 -19.74 -3.53 3.94
C ALA A 155 -19.90 -4.95 4.50
N VAL A 156 -18.80 -5.51 4.98
CA VAL A 156 -18.80 -6.71 5.82
C VAL A 156 -18.69 -6.29 7.28
N THR A 157 -19.23 -7.09 8.19
CA THR A 157 -19.03 -6.89 9.64
C THR A 157 -17.58 -7.26 9.95
N ARG A 158 -16.84 -6.31 10.52
CA ARG A 158 -15.47 -6.50 10.95
C ARG A 158 -15.40 -6.88 12.44
N LYS A 159 -14.25 -7.44 12.86
CA LYS A 159 -13.99 -7.63 14.29
C LYS A 159 -13.66 -6.32 14.99
N PHE A 160 -12.88 -5.46 14.30
CA PHE A 160 -12.46 -4.16 14.81
C PHE A 160 -12.85 -3.02 13.87
N TYR A 161 -13.18 -1.86 14.45
CA TYR A 161 -13.01 -0.61 13.72
C TYR A 161 -11.54 -0.20 13.77
N ARG A 162 -11.10 0.58 12.78
CA ARG A 162 -9.76 1.12 12.69
C ARG A 162 -9.81 2.54 12.14
N PHE A 163 -9.31 3.50 12.92
CA PHE A 163 -9.22 4.89 12.54
C PHE A 163 -7.80 5.40 12.70
N GLN A 164 -7.46 6.47 11.95
CA GLN A 164 -6.24 7.21 12.22
C GLN A 164 -6.54 8.69 12.30
N ILE A 165 -6.15 9.31 13.42
CA ILE A 165 -6.19 10.75 13.63
C ILE A 165 -4.78 11.26 13.32
N GLN A 166 -4.66 12.20 12.36
CA GLN A 166 -3.36 12.63 11.87
C GLN A 166 -3.36 14.10 11.47
N GLY A 167 -2.24 14.77 11.67
CA GLY A 167 -2.03 16.18 11.31
C GLY A 167 -1.39 16.99 12.43
N PRO A 168 -1.04 18.26 12.18
CA PRO A 168 -0.44 19.15 13.18
C PRO A 168 -1.23 19.30 14.48
N ASN A 169 -2.56 19.25 14.38
CA ASN A 169 -3.45 19.36 15.56
C ASN A 169 -3.85 18.01 16.17
N ALA A 170 -3.36 16.87 15.64
CA ALA A 170 -3.75 15.53 16.10
C ALA A 170 -3.50 15.32 17.60
N GLN A 171 -2.36 15.78 18.12
CA GLN A 171 -2.04 15.67 19.55
C GLN A 171 -3.09 16.36 20.43
N LYS A 172 -3.50 17.58 20.08
CA LYS A 172 -4.50 18.35 20.83
C LYS A 172 -5.87 17.65 20.86
N ILE A 173 -6.26 17.09 19.71
CA ILE A 173 -7.50 16.32 19.58
C ILE A 173 -7.45 15.08 20.45
N ILE A 174 -6.36 14.32 20.40
CA ILE A 174 -6.19 13.09 21.18
C ILE A 174 -6.19 13.39 22.69
N GLU A 175 -5.50 14.43 23.13
CA GLU A 175 -5.49 14.87 24.53
C GLU A 175 -6.90 15.29 25.00
N LYS A 176 -7.65 16.01 24.17
CA LYS A 176 -9.04 16.36 24.49
C LYS A 176 -9.93 15.13 24.59
N LEU A 177 -9.82 14.20 23.64
CA LEU A 177 -10.57 12.93 23.68
C LEU A 177 -10.23 12.11 24.92
N ASN A 178 -8.96 12.09 25.32
CA ASN A 178 -8.47 11.36 26.49
C ASN A 178 -8.85 12.02 27.83
N GLY A 179 -9.31 13.26 27.81
CA GLY A 179 -9.60 14.05 29.01
C GLY A 179 -8.34 14.65 29.66
N GLY A 180 -7.24 14.75 28.92
CA GLY A 180 -5.95 15.29 29.34
C GLY A 180 -4.77 14.55 28.69
N PRO A 181 -3.53 14.84 29.12
CA PRO A 181 -2.35 14.15 28.63
C PRO A 181 -2.46 12.63 28.77
N PHE A 182 -1.88 11.88 27.85
CA PHE A 182 -1.80 10.43 27.87
C PHE A 182 -0.33 9.97 27.90
N GLU A 183 -0.12 8.70 28.24
CA GLU A 183 1.23 8.10 28.27
C GLU A 183 1.93 8.24 26.91
N ASP A 184 3.20 8.61 26.91
CA ASP A 184 3.98 8.72 25.67
C ASP A 184 4.17 7.35 25.04
N ILE A 185 3.51 7.17 23.90
CA ILE A 185 3.62 5.96 23.09
C ILE A 185 4.77 6.14 22.11
N LYS A 186 5.81 5.33 22.19
CA LYS A 186 6.94 5.38 21.25
C LYS A 186 6.50 4.97 19.84
N PHE A 187 7.24 5.42 18.83
CA PHE A 187 6.98 5.04 17.44
C PHE A 187 6.95 3.51 17.27
N PHE A 188 5.93 3.01 16.58
CA PHE A 188 5.63 1.58 16.41
C PHE A 188 5.45 0.80 17.72
N HIS A 189 5.04 1.50 18.79
CA HIS A 189 4.55 0.89 20.02
C HIS A 189 3.08 1.22 20.22
N MET A 190 2.42 0.34 20.96
CA MET A 190 1.00 0.48 21.29
C MET A 190 0.83 0.88 22.76
N GLY A 191 -0.22 1.64 23.01
CA GLY A 191 -0.70 2.02 24.33
C GLY A 191 -2.22 2.11 24.32
N TYR A 192 -2.76 2.83 25.27
CA TYR A 192 -4.19 3.05 25.39
C TYR A 192 -4.49 4.53 25.61
N ILE A 193 -5.61 4.97 25.03
CA ILE A 193 -6.23 6.27 25.31
C ILE A 193 -7.69 6.05 25.70
N ASN A 194 -8.31 7.07 26.30
CA ASN A 194 -9.73 7.06 26.60
C ASN A 194 -10.48 7.89 25.55
N ILE A 195 -11.58 7.36 25.04
CA ILE A 195 -12.49 8.11 24.15
C ILE A 195 -13.91 7.85 24.63
N GLY A 196 -14.59 8.88 25.15
CA GLY A 196 -15.96 8.76 25.61
C GLY A 196 -16.16 7.72 26.73
N GLY A 197 -15.18 7.55 27.61
CA GLY A 197 -15.20 6.57 28.69
C GLY A 197 -14.77 5.15 28.27
N LYS A 198 -14.46 4.93 27.00
CA LYS A 198 -14.01 3.63 26.48
C LYS A 198 -12.48 3.61 26.37
N LYS A 199 -11.87 2.49 26.79
CA LYS A 199 -10.43 2.25 26.66
C LYS A 199 -10.11 1.78 25.24
N VAL A 200 -9.49 2.64 24.45
CA VAL A 200 -9.19 2.43 23.04
C VAL A 200 -7.70 2.14 22.86
N ARG A 201 -7.37 1.10 22.12
CA ARG A 201 -5.99 0.77 21.79
C ARG A 201 -5.44 1.72 20.73
N ALA A 202 -4.20 2.13 20.86
CA ALA A 202 -3.58 3.12 20.00
C ALA A 202 -2.15 2.71 19.63
N LEU A 203 -1.78 2.90 18.36
CA LEU A 203 -0.43 2.75 17.83
C LEU A 203 0.11 4.13 17.42
N ARG A 204 1.31 4.49 17.84
CA ARG A 204 2.00 5.66 17.29
C ARG A 204 2.56 5.34 15.92
N HIS A 205 1.85 5.79 14.90
CA HIS A 205 2.17 5.61 13.50
C HIS A 205 1.60 6.79 12.68
N GLY A 206 2.20 7.13 11.56
CA GLY A 206 1.71 8.19 10.67
C GLY A 206 1.72 7.74 9.22
N MET A 207 0.67 8.09 8.47
CA MET A 207 0.52 7.73 7.06
C MET A 207 1.00 8.83 6.11
N ALA A 208 0.56 10.05 6.33
CA ALA A 208 0.86 11.19 5.45
C ALA A 208 2.08 12.02 5.91
N GLY A 209 2.98 11.41 6.69
CA GLY A 209 4.15 12.09 7.21
C GLY A 209 3.85 13.19 8.24
N ALA A 210 2.75 13.05 9.00
CA ALA A 210 2.33 13.98 10.03
C ALA A 210 2.07 13.23 11.36
N PRO A 211 2.10 13.94 12.51
CA PRO A 211 1.82 13.35 13.81
C PRO A 211 0.43 12.74 13.94
N GLY A 212 0.29 11.70 14.73
CA GLY A 212 -1.01 11.12 15.04
C GLY A 212 -0.95 9.72 15.65
N LEU A 213 -2.13 9.13 15.84
CA LEU A 213 -2.29 7.77 16.32
C LEU A 213 -3.26 7.00 15.41
N GLU A 214 -2.90 5.76 15.13
CA GLU A 214 -3.83 4.76 14.63
C GLU A 214 -4.52 4.12 15.85
N ILE A 215 -5.85 4.04 15.83
CA ILE A 215 -6.66 3.55 16.95
C ILE A 215 -7.63 2.49 16.47
N TRP A 216 -7.93 1.52 17.34
CA TRP A 216 -8.91 0.47 17.05
C TRP A 216 -9.56 -0.08 18.31
N GLY A 217 -10.72 -0.66 18.12
CA GLY A 217 -11.50 -1.32 19.14
C GLY A 217 -12.59 -2.17 18.53
N PRO A 218 -13.49 -2.78 19.37
CA PRO A 218 -14.60 -3.59 18.91
C PRO A 218 -15.47 -2.88 17.88
N TYR A 219 -15.84 -3.56 16.79
CA TYR A 219 -16.57 -2.95 15.67
C TYR A 219 -17.92 -2.35 16.06
N GLU A 220 -18.57 -2.89 17.07
CA GLU A 220 -19.82 -2.34 17.61
C GLU A 220 -19.70 -0.91 18.15
N GLU A 221 -18.51 -0.46 18.48
CA GLU A 221 -18.22 0.90 18.95
C GLU A 221 -17.90 1.90 17.83
N TYR A 222 -17.85 1.44 16.58
CA TYR A 222 -17.43 2.21 15.41
C TYR A 222 -18.11 3.58 15.29
N LEU A 223 -19.46 3.61 15.35
CA LEU A 223 -20.25 4.83 15.16
C LEU A 223 -20.04 5.83 16.31
N ASP A 224 -20.02 5.33 17.54
CA ASP A 224 -19.88 6.15 18.75
C ASP A 224 -18.48 6.81 18.78
N ILE A 225 -17.45 6.01 18.57
CA ILE A 225 -16.07 6.50 18.57
C ILE A 225 -15.84 7.50 17.44
N ARG A 226 -16.32 7.19 16.22
CA ARG A 226 -16.21 8.10 15.08
C ARG A 226 -16.91 9.43 15.34
N ALA A 227 -18.13 9.39 15.85
CA ALA A 227 -18.90 10.60 16.18
C ALA A 227 -18.17 11.45 17.23
N LYS A 228 -17.63 10.81 18.28
CA LYS A 228 -16.90 11.52 19.34
C LYS A 228 -15.62 12.17 18.84
N ILE A 229 -14.87 11.49 17.97
CA ILE A 229 -13.66 12.06 17.37
C ILE A 229 -13.99 13.32 16.54
N LEU A 230 -15.04 13.27 15.73
CA LEU A 230 -15.41 14.40 14.88
C LEU A 230 -15.99 15.57 15.71
N GLU A 231 -16.77 15.28 16.75
CA GLU A 231 -17.33 16.27 17.67
C GLU A 231 -16.20 17.04 18.38
N GLU A 232 -15.32 16.32 19.09
CA GLU A 232 -14.26 16.92 19.89
C GLU A 232 -13.12 17.52 19.03
N GLY A 233 -12.93 16.98 17.83
CA GLY A 233 -11.93 17.47 16.89
C GLY A 233 -12.37 18.71 16.10
N ALA A 234 -13.65 19.05 16.10
CA ALA A 234 -14.20 20.12 15.26
C ALA A 234 -13.51 21.49 15.51
N GLU A 235 -13.27 21.86 16.77
CA GLU A 235 -12.59 23.12 17.10
C GLU A 235 -11.13 23.17 16.64
N PHE A 236 -10.51 22.02 16.39
CA PHE A 236 -9.14 21.90 15.89
C PHE A 236 -9.07 21.71 14.37
N GLY A 237 -10.22 21.78 13.69
CA GLY A 237 -10.32 21.67 12.25
C GLY A 237 -10.11 20.27 11.71
N ILE A 238 -10.55 19.22 12.43
CA ILE A 238 -10.51 17.85 11.91
C ILE A 238 -11.44 17.67 10.71
N VAL A 239 -10.92 17.02 9.67
CA VAL A 239 -11.67 16.73 8.44
C VAL A 239 -11.69 15.22 8.23
N PRO A 240 -12.86 14.56 8.07
CA PRO A 240 -12.92 13.19 7.64
C PRO A 240 -12.46 13.10 6.17
N VAL A 241 -11.68 12.07 5.84
CA VAL A 241 -11.11 11.88 4.51
C VAL A 241 -11.91 10.85 3.72
N GLY A 242 -12.35 11.23 2.53
CA GLY A 242 -13.01 10.35 1.58
C GLY A 242 -12.04 9.36 0.90
N CYS A 243 -12.60 8.30 0.31
CA CYS A 243 -11.80 7.24 -0.31
C CYS A 243 -10.94 7.76 -1.49
N ARG A 244 -11.35 8.86 -2.09
CA ARG A 244 -10.66 9.49 -3.24
C ARG A 244 -9.34 10.11 -2.83
N ALA A 245 -9.31 10.89 -1.75
CA ALA A 245 -8.11 11.49 -1.21
C ALA A 245 -7.23 10.48 -0.45
N TYR A 246 -7.85 9.53 0.24
CA TYR A 246 -7.16 8.59 1.14
C TYR A 246 -5.92 7.93 0.51
N ALA A 247 -6.06 7.32 -0.66
CA ALA A 247 -4.97 6.57 -1.29
C ALA A 247 -3.79 7.46 -1.73
N THR A 248 -4.01 8.77 -1.90
CA THR A 248 -2.96 9.70 -2.34
C THR A 248 -1.94 10.06 -1.25
N ASN A 249 -2.24 9.74 0.03
CA ASN A 249 -1.25 9.94 1.10
C ASN A 249 0.08 9.23 0.83
N THR A 250 0.05 8.12 0.08
CA THR A 250 1.24 7.36 -0.29
C THR A 250 2.20 8.14 -1.19
N LEU A 251 1.70 9.06 -2.01
CA LEU A 251 2.54 9.95 -2.83
C LEU A 251 3.41 10.85 -1.98
N GLU A 252 2.91 11.27 -0.81
CA GLU A 252 3.65 12.11 0.13
C GLU A 252 4.53 11.30 1.10
N SER A 253 4.10 10.09 1.50
CA SER A 253 4.86 9.22 2.40
C SER A 253 5.89 8.34 1.68
N GLY A 254 5.75 8.14 0.37
CA GLY A 254 6.68 7.36 -0.44
C GLY A 254 6.55 5.84 -0.29
N TRP A 255 5.40 5.35 0.19
CA TRP A 255 5.12 3.92 0.26
C TRP A 255 4.49 3.43 -1.05
N ILE A 256 5.07 2.41 -1.70
CA ILE A 256 4.51 1.78 -2.91
C ILE A 256 3.52 0.69 -2.48
N PRO A 257 2.21 0.90 -2.67
CA PRO A 257 1.20 0.05 -2.04
C PRO A 257 0.90 -1.27 -2.77
N SER A 258 1.33 -1.43 -4.01
CA SER A 258 0.81 -2.50 -4.87
C SER A 258 1.80 -2.99 -5.92
N PRO A 259 3.00 -3.46 -5.53
CA PRO A 259 3.78 -4.26 -6.46
C PRO A 259 3.00 -5.53 -6.83
N LEU A 260 3.26 -6.09 -8.00
CA LEU A 260 2.69 -7.39 -8.37
C LEU A 260 3.20 -8.45 -7.41
N PRO A 261 2.33 -9.24 -6.74
CA PRO A 261 2.78 -10.29 -5.87
C PRO A 261 3.62 -11.34 -6.62
N ALA A 262 4.80 -11.67 -6.12
CA ALA A 262 5.71 -12.63 -6.76
C ALA A 262 5.31 -14.07 -6.47
N VAL A 263 4.14 -14.50 -6.98
CA VAL A 263 3.54 -15.81 -6.67
C VAL A 263 3.25 -16.66 -7.90
N TYR A 264 3.39 -16.09 -9.10
CA TYR A 264 2.92 -16.73 -10.34
C TYR A 264 3.91 -17.71 -10.95
N THR A 265 5.16 -17.72 -10.51
CA THR A 265 6.26 -18.57 -11.01
C THR A 265 6.90 -19.39 -9.89
N GLY A 266 7.92 -20.18 -10.21
CA GLY A 266 8.63 -21.04 -9.26
C GLY A 266 7.89 -22.33 -8.93
N GLU A 267 8.61 -23.47 -8.91
CA GLU A 267 8.02 -24.77 -8.56
C GLU A 267 7.69 -24.83 -7.05
N GLU A 268 8.51 -24.18 -6.21
CA GLU A 268 8.31 -24.09 -4.77
C GLU A 268 7.00 -23.37 -4.42
N MET A 269 6.55 -22.41 -5.27
CA MET A 269 5.30 -21.66 -5.08
C MET A 269 4.06 -22.43 -5.55
N LYS A 270 4.21 -23.58 -6.21
CA LYS A 270 3.10 -24.34 -6.79
C LYS A 270 2.04 -24.77 -5.76
N LYS A 271 2.47 -25.28 -4.61
CA LYS A 271 1.54 -25.67 -3.52
C LYS A 271 0.70 -24.47 -3.05
N TYR A 272 1.31 -23.30 -2.97
CA TYR A 272 0.59 -22.07 -2.64
C TYR A 272 -0.41 -21.68 -3.73
N ARG A 273 -0.03 -21.77 -5.01
CA ARG A 273 -0.96 -21.53 -6.13
C ARG A 273 -2.12 -22.53 -6.19
N GLU A 274 -1.88 -23.79 -5.81
CA GLU A 274 -2.92 -24.82 -5.70
C GLU A 274 -3.85 -24.59 -4.48
N TRP A 275 -3.35 -23.97 -3.41
CA TRP A 275 -4.12 -23.58 -2.24
C TRP A 275 -4.98 -22.33 -2.48
N LEU A 276 -4.51 -21.36 -3.29
CA LEU A 276 -5.23 -20.13 -3.59
C LEU A 276 -6.46 -20.39 -4.47
N PRO A 277 -7.69 -20.03 -4.04
CA PRO A 277 -8.88 -20.15 -4.87
C PRO A 277 -8.77 -19.35 -6.17
N ALA A 278 -9.45 -19.79 -7.24
CA ALA A 278 -9.46 -19.11 -8.55
C ALA A 278 -10.09 -17.69 -8.53
N ASN A 279 -10.69 -17.29 -7.42
CA ASN A 279 -11.21 -15.95 -7.15
C ASN A 279 -10.44 -15.22 -6.04
N SER A 280 -9.27 -15.71 -5.64
CA SER A 280 -8.38 -15.01 -4.72
C SER A 280 -7.93 -13.66 -5.29
N TYR A 281 -7.37 -12.79 -4.46
CA TYR A 281 -6.81 -11.51 -4.89
C TYR A 281 -5.82 -11.69 -6.05
N GLU A 282 -4.90 -12.65 -5.92
CA GLU A 282 -3.86 -12.97 -6.90
C GLU A 282 -4.46 -13.51 -8.21
N ALA A 283 -5.47 -14.37 -8.09
CA ALA A 283 -6.15 -14.94 -9.25
C ALA A 283 -7.03 -13.92 -10.00
N MET A 284 -7.45 -12.85 -9.32
CA MET A 284 -8.26 -11.75 -9.87
C MET A 284 -7.43 -10.48 -10.10
N GLY A 285 -6.11 -10.58 -10.06
CA GLY A 285 -5.23 -9.46 -10.29
C GLY A 285 -5.30 -8.89 -11.71
N SER A 286 -4.72 -7.71 -11.88
CA SER A 286 -4.59 -7.06 -13.18
C SER A 286 -3.30 -6.26 -13.27
N ILE A 287 -2.75 -6.17 -14.48
CA ILE A 287 -1.61 -5.31 -14.81
C ILE A 287 -2.10 -4.20 -15.74
N GLY A 288 -1.64 -2.97 -15.51
CA GLY A 288 -1.84 -1.80 -16.36
C GLY A 288 -0.54 -1.07 -16.63
N GLY A 289 -0.60 -0.09 -17.54
CA GLY A 289 0.53 0.75 -17.90
C GLY A 289 1.24 0.36 -19.18
N SER A 290 2.23 1.16 -19.56
CA SER A 290 2.92 1.08 -20.84
C SER A 290 4.01 0.02 -20.92
N TYR A 291 4.53 -0.44 -19.78
CA TYR A 291 5.55 -1.48 -19.78
C TYR A 291 4.95 -2.83 -20.16
N VAL A 292 5.53 -3.49 -21.15
CA VAL A 292 5.10 -4.81 -21.64
C VAL A 292 6.29 -5.73 -21.73
N SER A 293 6.15 -6.91 -21.14
CA SER A 293 7.02 -8.07 -21.30
C SER A 293 6.16 -9.31 -21.35
N ASP A 294 6.58 -10.35 -22.06
CA ASP A 294 5.91 -11.65 -22.08
C ASP A 294 6.26 -12.53 -20.86
N ASN A 295 7.29 -12.11 -20.11
CA ASN A 295 7.74 -12.78 -18.89
C ASN A 295 7.22 -12.06 -17.64
N ILE A 296 6.42 -12.75 -16.84
CA ILE A 296 5.82 -12.18 -15.62
C ILE A 296 6.88 -11.80 -14.56
N GLU A 297 8.05 -12.43 -14.57
CA GLU A 297 9.12 -12.13 -13.61
C GLU A 297 9.73 -10.75 -13.83
N ASP A 298 9.62 -10.19 -15.04
CA ASP A 298 10.09 -8.82 -15.35
C ASP A 298 9.28 -7.73 -14.61
N TYR A 299 8.11 -8.09 -14.06
CA TYR A 299 7.28 -7.21 -13.23
C TYR A 299 7.55 -7.38 -11.73
N TYR A 300 8.32 -8.37 -11.32
CA TYR A 300 8.64 -8.57 -9.92
C TYR A 300 9.65 -7.54 -9.43
N VAL A 301 9.52 -7.18 -8.17
CA VAL A 301 10.45 -6.28 -7.49
C VAL A 301 11.01 -6.93 -6.25
N SER A 302 12.29 -6.68 -6.00
CA SER A 302 12.93 -7.10 -4.75
C SER A 302 12.59 -6.12 -3.61
N PRO A 303 12.81 -6.48 -2.36
CA PRO A 303 12.71 -5.56 -1.24
C PRO A 303 13.64 -4.34 -1.40
N TYR A 304 14.76 -4.51 -2.05
CA TYR A 304 15.73 -3.43 -2.30
C TYR A 304 15.16 -2.39 -3.25
N ASP A 305 14.51 -2.81 -4.34
CA ASP A 305 13.97 -1.93 -5.38
C ASP A 305 12.90 -0.96 -4.83
N ILE A 306 12.17 -1.38 -3.80
CA ILE A 306 11.07 -0.59 -3.22
C ILE A 306 11.39 -0.03 -1.83
N GLY A 307 12.67 -0.05 -1.45
CA GLY A 307 13.18 0.63 -0.26
C GLY A 307 13.04 -0.15 1.06
N TYR A 308 12.82 -1.46 1.00
CA TYR A 308 12.83 -2.34 2.18
C TYR A 308 14.20 -2.96 2.49
N GLY A 309 15.24 -2.62 1.75
CA GLY A 309 16.61 -3.10 2.02
C GLY A 309 17.03 -2.98 3.48
N PRO A 310 16.83 -1.86 4.19
CA PRO A 310 17.18 -1.75 5.61
C PRO A 310 16.44 -2.73 6.54
N PHE A 311 15.32 -3.30 6.10
CA PHE A 311 14.57 -4.30 6.86
C PHE A 311 15.05 -5.73 6.63
N VAL A 312 15.78 -6.01 5.56
CA VAL A 312 16.37 -7.34 5.31
C VAL A 312 17.37 -7.65 6.41
N LYS A 313 17.14 -8.73 7.15
CA LYS A 313 17.98 -9.18 8.25
C LYS A 313 18.30 -10.67 8.12
N PHE A 314 19.57 -10.98 7.95
CA PHE A 314 20.07 -12.37 7.85
C PHE A 314 20.47 -12.95 9.21
N ASP A 315 19.85 -12.47 10.28
CA ASP A 315 20.07 -12.95 11.64
C ASP A 315 19.10 -14.06 12.04
N HIS A 316 18.28 -14.52 11.10
CA HIS A 316 17.35 -15.65 11.20
C HIS A 316 17.18 -16.28 9.82
N ASP A 317 16.69 -17.52 9.78
CA ASP A 317 16.31 -18.18 8.54
C ASP A 317 14.89 -17.81 8.15
N PHE A 318 14.68 -17.55 6.86
CA PHE A 318 13.36 -17.25 6.30
C PHE A 318 13.27 -17.62 4.83
N ILE A 319 12.05 -17.81 4.33
CA ILE A 319 11.81 -18.13 2.92
C ILE A 319 12.36 -17.00 2.04
N GLY A 320 13.20 -17.34 1.06
CA GLY A 320 13.86 -16.40 0.14
C GLY A 320 15.19 -15.81 0.64
N ALA A 321 15.66 -16.18 1.85
CA ALA A 321 16.90 -15.64 2.42
C ALA A 321 18.13 -15.85 1.53
N ASP A 322 18.29 -17.05 0.95
CA ASP A 322 19.44 -17.35 0.10
C ASP A 322 19.43 -16.59 -1.22
N ALA A 323 18.25 -16.35 -1.78
CA ALA A 323 18.10 -15.50 -2.96
C ALA A 323 18.45 -14.06 -2.66
N LEU A 324 17.95 -13.51 -1.53
CA LEU A 324 18.27 -12.14 -1.13
C LEU A 324 19.74 -11.94 -0.76
N LYS A 325 20.41 -12.93 -0.16
CA LYS A 325 21.86 -12.89 0.06
C LYS A 325 22.66 -12.76 -1.25
N LYS A 326 22.22 -13.44 -2.32
CA LYS A 326 22.84 -13.30 -3.64
C LYS A 326 22.58 -11.94 -4.27
N MET A 327 21.41 -11.33 -3.99
CA MET A 327 21.08 -9.99 -4.48
C MET A 327 21.78 -8.88 -3.67
N GLU A 328 22.27 -9.19 -2.46
CA GLU A 328 22.92 -8.18 -1.61
C GLU A 328 24.21 -7.66 -2.27
N GLY A 329 24.29 -6.33 -2.45
CA GLY A 329 25.40 -5.70 -3.15
C GLY A 329 25.26 -5.65 -4.67
N GLU A 330 24.31 -6.38 -5.26
CA GLU A 330 24.05 -6.42 -6.72
C GLU A 330 22.76 -5.68 -7.10
N GLN A 331 22.21 -4.84 -6.21
CA GLN A 331 20.98 -4.08 -6.46
C GLN A 331 21.20 -3.12 -7.64
N THR A 332 20.39 -3.26 -8.65
CA THR A 332 20.45 -2.42 -9.85
C THR A 332 19.49 -1.26 -9.80
N ARG A 333 18.48 -1.30 -8.95
CA ARG A 333 17.40 -0.32 -8.87
C ARG A 333 17.19 0.22 -7.46
N ARG A 334 16.56 1.39 -7.42
CA ARG A 334 16.17 2.06 -6.17
C ARG A 334 14.83 2.77 -6.32
N LYS A 335 14.14 2.92 -5.20
CA LYS A 335 12.89 3.68 -5.11
C LYS A 335 13.14 5.17 -5.21
N VAL A 336 12.33 5.87 -6.01
CA VAL A 336 12.33 7.33 -6.18
C VAL A 336 10.90 7.85 -6.29
N THR A 337 10.76 9.18 -6.23
CA THR A 337 9.55 9.87 -6.71
C THR A 337 9.87 10.54 -8.04
N LEU A 338 8.97 10.44 -9.00
CA LEU A 338 9.03 11.19 -10.26
C LEU A 338 8.07 12.37 -10.17
N ALA A 339 8.61 13.60 -10.31
CA ALA A 339 7.82 14.81 -10.40
C ALA A 339 7.57 15.12 -11.87
N TRP A 340 6.34 14.95 -12.33
CA TRP A 340 5.94 15.08 -13.73
C TRP A 340 5.96 16.54 -14.17
N ASN A 341 6.29 16.76 -15.44
CA ASN A 341 6.30 18.10 -16.04
C ASN A 341 4.87 18.65 -16.13
N ASP A 342 4.67 19.88 -15.63
CA ASP A 342 3.35 20.50 -15.51
C ASP A 342 2.69 20.74 -16.87
N ASP A 343 3.46 21.08 -17.92
CA ASP A 343 2.90 21.35 -19.25
C ASP A 343 2.48 20.06 -19.94
N ASP A 344 3.24 18.99 -19.75
CA ASP A 344 2.90 17.66 -20.27
C ASP A 344 1.63 17.13 -19.59
N VAL A 345 1.49 17.31 -18.28
CA VAL A 345 0.27 16.96 -17.53
C VAL A 345 -0.93 17.79 -18.01
N ARG A 346 -0.76 19.10 -18.21
CA ARG A 346 -1.83 19.95 -18.78
C ARG A 346 -2.25 19.49 -20.18
N LYS A 347 -1.30 19.06 -21.01
CA LYS A 347 -1.57 18.53 -22.34
C LYS A 347 -2.39 17.24 -22.28
N ILE A 348 -2.06 16.31 -21.36
CA ILE A 348 -2.86 15.10 -21.12
C ILE A 348 -4.28 15.49 -20.72
N MET A 349 -4.42 16.32 -19.69
CA MET A 349 -5.74 16.73 -19.17
C MET A 349 -6.55 17.51 -20.22
N GLY A 350 -5.91 18.34 -21.01
CA GLY A 350 -6.56 19.10 -22.08
C GLY A 350 -7.03 18.23 -23.25
N SER A 351 -6.44 17.08 -23.48
CA SER A 351 -6.78 16.20 -24.62
C SER A 351 -8.15 15.55 -24.50
N VAL A 352 -8.76 15.55 -23.32
CA VAL A 352 -10.11 15.04 -23.12
C VAL A 352 -11.18 15.92 -23.80
N VAL A 353 -10.82 17.17 -24.11
CA VAL A 353 -11.68 18.14 -24.80
C VAL A 353 -11.11 18.39 -26.19
N GLY A 354 -11.92 18.24 -27.23
CA GLY A 354 -11.51 18.45 -28.62
C GLY A 354 -11.75 17.25 -29.49
N GLU A 355 -11.19 17.29 -30.71
CA GLU A 355 -11.33 16.23 -31.70
C GLU A 355 -10.15 15.25 -31.65
N GLY A 356 -10.40 14.03 -32.12
CA GLY A 356 -9.39 12.97 -32.20
C GLY A 356 -9.35 12.05 -30.99
N THR A 357 -8.39 11.12 -31.01
CA THR A 357 -8.17 10.18 -29.91
C THR A 357 -7.39 10.89 -28.77
N PRO A 358 -7.91 10.97 -27.55
CA PRO A 358 -7.21 11.63 -26.45
C PRO A 358 -5.99 10.84 -26.00
N TYR A 359 -5.13 11.46 -25.20
CA TYR A 359 -4.17 10.72 -24.39
C TYR A 359 -4.91 9.96 -23.29
N LYS A 360 -4.29 8.90 -22.73
CA LYS A 360 -4.86 8.18 -21.60
C LYS A 360 -5.31 9.17 -20.53
N TYR A 361 -6.56 9.09 -20.10
CA TYR A 361 -7.11 9.99 -19.10
C TYR A 361 -6.27 9.95 -17.81
N PHE A 362 -6.09 11.11 -17.22
CA PHE A 362 -5.42 11.25 -15.93
C PHE A 362 -6.47 11.51 -14.84
N GLU A 363 -6.95 10.44 -14.20
CA GLU A 363 -7.94 10.55 -13.11
C GLU A 363 -7.35 11.29 -11.91
N GLN A 364 -8.15 12.17 -11.34
CA GLN A 364 -7.75 13.00 -10.20
C GLN A 364 -8.50 12.55 -8.94
N PRO A 365 -7.82 12.46 -7.80
CA PRO A 365 -6.38 12.71 -7.58
C PRO A 365 -5.48 11.50 -7.85
N LEU A 366 -6.02 10.32 -8.19
CA LEU A 366 -5.27 9.08 -8.36
C LEU A 366 -5.52 8.47 -9.74
N ALA A 367 -4.48 8.29 -10.53
CA ALA A 367 -4.52 7.79 -11.90
C ALA A 367 -3.98 6.35 -12.03
N ASN A 368 -4.50 5.45 -11.20
CA ASN A 368 -4.19 4.01 -11.24
C ASN A 368 -5.41 3.22 -11.69
N TYR A 369 -5.27 2.38 -12.69
CA TYR A 369 -6.39 1.69 -13.36
C TYR A 369 -6.35 0.18 -13.26
N ALA A 370 -5.32 -0.38 -12.65
CA ALA A 370 -5.13 -1.81 -12.41
C ALA A 370 -4.77 -2.07 -10.95
N SER A 371 -4.82 -3.33 -10.53
CA SER A 371 -4.32 -3.72 -9.20
C SER A 371 -2.82 -3.51 -9.05
N SER A 372 -2.06 -3.60 -10.17
CA SER A 372 -0.64 -3.29 -10.26
C SER A 372 -0.38 -2.52 -11.56
N ASN A 373 0.30 -1.38 -11.47
CA ASN A 373 0.55 -0.50 -12.60
C ASN A 373 2.05 -0.39 -12.87
N TYR A 374 2.43 -0.43 -14.14
CA TYR A 374 3.82 -0.36 -14.59
C TYR A 374 3.89 0.51 -15.85
N ASP A 375 4.19 1.79 -15.68
CA ASP A 375 4.50 2.65 -16.80
C ASP A 375 6.02 2.72 -16.98
N SER A 376 6.52 2.51 -18.21
CA SER A 376 7.93 2.53 -18.53
C SER A 376 8.54 3.88 -18.18
N VAL A 377 9.69 3.86 -17.52
CA VAL A 377 10.55 5.02 -17.30
C VAL A 377 11.77 4.91 -18.20
N LEU A 378 11.96 5.88 -19.07
CA LEU A 378 13.07 5.90 -20.03
C LEU A 378 14.14 6.91 -19.60
N ALA A 379 15.38 6.47 -19.54
CA ALA A 379 16.55 7.34 -19.44
C ALA A 379 17.39 7.16 -20.72
N ASN A 380 17.71 8.25 -21.39
CA ASN A 380 18.44 8.23 -22.67
C ASN A 380 17.81 7.29 -23.72
N GLY A 381 16.48 7.23 -23.76
CA GLY A 381 15.71 6.41 -24.70
C GLY A 381 15.68 4.90 -24.41
N LYS A 382 16.20 4.45 -23.27
CA LYS A 382 16.19 3.05 -22.83
C LYS A 382 15.35 2.90 -21.57
N ASN A 383 14.69 1.76 -21.42
CA ASN A 383 13.98 1.47 -20.16
C ASN A 383 14.98 1.45 -19.00
N ALA A 384 14.72 2.27 -18.00
CA ALA A 384 15.52 2.41 -16.79
C ALA A 384 14.66 2.18 -15.51
N GLY A 385 13.44 1.67 -15.66
CA GLY A 385 12.60 1.38 -14.51
C GLY A 385 11.11 1.51 -14.78
N PHE A 386 10.34 1.59 -13.68
CA PHE A 386 8.88 1.62 -13.72
C PHE A 386 8.32 2.72 -12.82
N SER A 387 7.31 3.42 -13.32
CA SER A 387 6.39 4.22 -12.54
C SER A 387 5.21 3.33 -12.12
N MET A 388 4.96 3.21 -10.82
CA MET A 388 4.06 2.17 -10.27
C MET A 388 2.82 2.72 -9.58
N PHE A 389 2.83 3.98 -9.14
CA PHE A 389 1.72 4.58 -8.43
C PHE A 389 1.67 6.08 -8.71
N THR A 390 0.63 6.53 -9.42
CA THR A 390 0.57 7.86 -10.03
C THR A 390 -0.65 8.65 -9.56
N GLY A 391 -0.46 9.93 -9.25
CA GLY A 391 -1.55 10.81 -8.85
C GLY A 391 -1.10 12.26 -8.61
N ILE A 392 -1.99 13.06 -8.01
CA ILE A 392 -1.74 14.45 -7.66
C ILE A 392 -1.65 14.62 -6.14
N SER A 393 -0.54 15.22 -5.67
CA SER A 393 -0.50 15.86 -4.37
C SER A 393 -0.87 17.33 -4.53
N TYR A 394 -1.99 17.73 -3.95
CA TYR A 394 -2.40 19.13 -3.94
C TYR A 394 -1.55 19.97 -2.98
N ASN A 395 -1.02 19.34 -1.92
CA ASN A 395 -0.08 19.97 -1.00
C ASN A 395 1.23 20.36 -1.69
N GLU A 396 1.71 19.53 -2.60
CA GLU A 396 2.92 19.78 -3.39
C GLU A 396 2.64 20.49 -4.72
N ARG A 397 1.37 20.60 -5.11
CA ARG A 397 0.92 21.18 -6.40
C ARG A 397 1.57 20.50 -7.60
N LYS A 398 1.73 19.16 -7.52
CA LYS A 398 2.43 18.34 -8.51
C LYS A 398 1.68 17.04 -8.84
N ALA A 399 1.76 16.64 -10.09
CA ALA A 399 1.55 15.25 -10.46
C ALA A 399 2.84 14.48 -10.12
N LEU A 400 2.68 13.43 -9.34
CA LEU A 400 3.77 12.62 -8.81
C LEU A 400 3.54 11.15 -9.16
N SER A 401 4.62 10.40 -9.31
CA SER A 401 4.53 8.95 -9.23
C SER A 401 5.65 8.35 -8.40
N LEU A 402 5.31 7.27 -7.67
CA LEU A 402 6.29 6.45 -7.00
C LEU A 402 6.84 5.45 -8.02
N ALA A 403 8.14 5.34 -8.07
CA ALA A 403 8.84 4.58 -9.09
C ALA A 403 10.04 3.81 -8.52
N THR A 404 10.49 2.82 -9.26
CA THR A 404 11.81 2.22 -9.10
C THR A 404 12.60 2.48 -10.38
N VAL A 405 13.84 2.94 -10.25
CA VAL A 405 14.72 3.27 -11.37
C VAL A 405 16.12 2.70 -11.16
N ASP A 406 16.84 2.51 -12.25
CA ASP A 406 18.24 2.04 -12.23
C ASP A 406 19.11 2.99 -11.40
N ASN A 407 20.13 2.45 -10.74
CA ASN A 407 20.94 3.21 -9.76
C ASN A 407 21.78 4.32 -10.37
N ASP A 408 22.07 4.28 -11.66
CA ASP A 408 22.78 5.32 -12.42
C ASP A 408 21.88 6.52 -12.79
N VAL A 409 20.57 6.39 -12.61
CA VAL A 409 19.62 7.49 -12.79
C VAL A 409 19.55 8.30 -11.50
N GLU A 410 20.24 9.45 -11.44
CA GLU A 410 20.39 10.23 -10.21
C GLU A 410 19.21 11.17 -9.95
N VAL A 411 19.04 11.56 -8.66
CA VAL A 411 18.10 12.62 -8.28
C VAL A 411 18.49 13.93 -8.97
N GLY A 412 17.51 14.57 -9.61
CA GLY A 412 17.71 15.75 -10.45
C GLY A 412 17.80 15.45 -11.95
N ASN A 413 18.00 14.19 -12.35
CA ASN A 413 17.96 13.82 -13.75
C ASN A 413 16.53 13.94 -14.30
N GLU A 414 16.42 14.35 -15.56
CA GLU A 414 15.17 14.26 -16.31
C GLU A 414 15.07 12.87 -16.94
N VAL A 415 13.89 12.26 -16.80
CA VAL A 415 13.51 10.98 -17.41
C VAL A 415 12.19 11.14 -18.15
N THR A 416 11.84 10.15 -18.96
CA THR A 416 10.55 10.11 -19.67
C THR A 416 9.68 8.99 -19.10
N VAL A 417 8.48 9.31 -18.65
CA VAL A 417 7.43 8.33 -18.32
C VAL A 417 6.58 8.15 -19.57
N VAL A 418 6.46 6.91 -20.04
CA VAL A 418 5.54 6.59 -21.13
C VAL A 418 4.15 6.39 -20.54
N TRP A 419 3.23 7.33 -20.75
CA TRP A 419 1.88 7.29 -20.22
C TRP A 419 0.89 6.72 -21.21
N GLY A 420 0.19 5.65 -20.83
CA GLY A 420 -0.80 4.96 -21.67
C GLY A 420 -0.32 3.60 -22.17
N GLU A 421 -1.26 2.66 -22.30
CA GLU A 421 -0.99 1.32 -22.81
C GLU A 421 -0.57 1.37 -24.29
N PRO A 422 0.35 0.50 -24.74
CA PRO A 422 0.63 0.34 -26.16
C PRO A 422 -0.66 -0.09 -26.89
N ASP A 423 -0.77 0.23 -28.17
CA ASP A 423 -1.95 -0.01 -29.00
C ASP A 423 -3.23 0.73 -28.58
N GLY A 424 -3.12 1.61 -27.57
CA GLY A 424 -4.16 2.56 -27.18
C GLY A 424 -5.38 1.95 -26.50
N GLY A 425 -5.26 0.76 -25.90
CA GLY A 425 -6.40 0.13 -25.29
C GLY A 425 -6.10 -0.88 -24.21
N THR A 426 -7.17 -1.32 -23.57
CA THR A 426 -7.20 -2.33 -22.52
C THR A 426 -8.62 -2.88 -22.42
N GLU A 427 -8.76 -4.08 -21.88
CA GLU A 427 -10.06 -4.68 -21.56
C GLU A 427 -10.74 -4.06 -20.32
N LYS A 428 -10.07 -3.14 -19.60
CA LYS A 428 -10.61 -2.49 -18.41
C LYS A 428 -11.65 -1.44 -18.77
N THR A 429 -12.83 -1.52 -18.17
CA THR A 429 -13.95 -0.61 -18.44
C THR A 429 -13.68 0.85 -18.01
N THR A 430 -12.67 1.06 -17.18
CA THR A 430 -12.27 2.38 -16.68
C THR A 430 -11.17 3.03 -17.51
N VAL A 431 -10.69 2.37 -18.56
CA VAL A 431 -9.66 2.89 -19.45
C VAL A 431 -10.23 2.95 -20.88
N GLU A 432 -10.34 4.16 -21.40
CA GLU A 432 -10.82 4.44 -22.73
C GLU A 432 -9.75 4.16 -23.79
N LYS A 433 -10.14 4.12 -25.05
CA LYS A 433 -9.20 4.12 -26.18
C LYS A 433 -8.41 5.42 -26.18
N HIS A 434 -7.09 5.34 -26.24
CA HIS A 434 -6.21 6.48 -26.06
C HIS A 434 -4.93 6.40 -26.90
N GLN A 435 -4.20 7.51 -26.95
CA GLN A 435 -2.82 7.56 -27.44
C GLN A 435 -1.85 7.55 -26.26
N GLN A 436 -0.68 6.94 -26.45
CA GLN A 436 0.43 7.12 -25.54
C GLN A 436 1.00 8.54 -25.59
N MET A 437 1.52 8.99 -24.48
CA MET A 437 2.28 10.24 -24.38
C MET A 437 3.58 10.02 -23.61
N GLU A 438 4.67 10.51 -24.17
CA GLU A 438 5.93 10.66 -23.44
C GLU A 438 5.84 11.89 -22.53
N VAL A 439 5.99 11.68 -21.24
CA VAL A 439 5.88 12.71 -20.20
C VAL A 439 7.25 12.89 -19.56
N ARG A 440 7.78 14.09 -19.61
CA ARG A 440 9.01 14.44 -18.89
C ARG A 440 8.77 14.40 -17.40
N ALA A 441 9.74 13.91 -16.65
CA ALA A 441 9.67 13.90 -15.19
C ALA A 441 11.07 14.09 -14.59
N ILE A 442 11.13 14.74 -13.44
CA ILE A 442 12.39 14.90 -12.68
C ILE A 442 12.44 13.84 -11.59
N VAL A 443 13.52 13.08 -11.58
CA VAL A 443 13.82 12.14 -10.51
C VAL A 443 14.03 12.91 -9.22
N SER A 444 13.23 12.59 -8.21
CA SER A 444 13.14 13.33 -6.96
C SER A 444 13.32 12.41 -5.75
N PRO A 445 13.69 12.96 -4.58
CA PRO A 445 13.77 12.16 -3.37
C PRO A 445 12.44 11.47 -3.02
N VAL A 446 12.53 10.34 -2.32
CA VAL A 446 11.37 9.65 -1.72
C VAL A 446 11.54 9.59 -0.20
N PRO A 447 10.56 10.03 0.60
CA PRO A 447 9.34 10.79 0.24
C PRO A 447 9.62 12.09 -0.52
N TYR A 448 8.72 12.48 -1.43
CA TYR A 448 8.83 13.77 -2.13
C TYR A 448 8.58 14.94 -1.18
N SER A 449 7.56 14.82 -0.35
CA SER A 449 7.21 15.82 0.66
C SER A 449 8.38 16.05 1.64
N GLU A 450 8.84 17.27 1.73
CA GLU A 450 9.92 17.67 2.66
C GLU A 450 9.48 17.47 4.12
N VAL A 451 8.21 17.77 4.43
CA VAL A 451 7.63 17.55 5.76
C VAL A 451 7.73 16.08 6.15
N ALA A 452 7.35 15.15 5.26
CA ALA A 452 7.46 13.72 5.52
C ALA A 452 8.93 13.27 5.65
N ARG A 453 9.81 13.79 4.81
CA ARG A 453 11.21 13.38 4.76
C ARG A 453 12.07 13.91 5.91
N LYS A 454 11.86 15.18 6.30
CA LYS A 454 12.68 15.86 7.30
C LYS A 454 11.99 16.01 8.65
N GLU A 455 10.85 16.67 8.69
CA GLU A 455 10.20 17.04 9.95
C GLU A 455 9.62 15.83 10.66
N TYR A 456 8.84 15.01 9.95
CA TYR A 456 8.27 13.79 10.52
C TYR A 456 9.37 12.78 10.92
N ALA A 457 10.35 12.56 10.05
CA ALA A 457 11.41 11.58 10.30
C ALA A 457 12.34 11.98 11.44
N SER A 458 12.66 13.27 11.61
CA SER A 458 13.59 13.76 12.64
C SER A 458 12.90 14.22 13.93
N GLY A 459 11.64 14.64 13.84
CA GLY A 459 10.88 15.20 14.95
C GLY A 459 9.95 14.15 15.59
N TRP A 460 8.72 14.13 15.16
CA TRP A 460 7.67 13.33 15.80
C TRP A 460 7.95 11.82 15.82
N ARG A 461 8.50 11.27 14.73
CA ARG A 461 8.85 9.84 14.67
C ARG A 461 9.94 9.44 15.66
N THR A 462 10.90 10.31 15.91
CA THR A 462 12.05 10.02 16.80
C THR A 462 11.83 10.44 18.23
N GLY A 463 10.80 11.24 18.52
CA GLY A 463 10.53 11.78 19.85
C GLY A 463 11.52 12.86 20.28
N LYS A 464 12.15 13.57 19.34
CA LYS A 464 13.09 14.68 19.60
C LYS A 464 12.43 16.03 19.34
#